data_38c98278f95080d55429957e4d6a5767
#
_entry.id   38c98278f95080d55429957e4d6a5767
#
_cell.length_a   1.000
_cell.length_b   1.000
_cell.length_c   1.000
_cell.angle_alpha   90.00
_cell.angle_beta   90.00
_cell.angle_gamma   90.00
#
_symmetry.space_group_name_H-M   'P 1'
#
loop_
_entity.id
_entity.type
_entity.pdbx_description
1 polymer ?
#
loop_
_entity_poly.entity_id
_entity_poly.type
_entity_poly.pdbx_seq_one_letter_code
_entity_poly.pdbx_strand_id
1 'polypeptide(L)' 'MSEELMTAAAGDDPDAGLRAVRSLRALADRLEDLHVGLARSRGWSWQQVADVLGVTRQAVHKKYGKRFS' A
#
# COMPACT_ATOMS: atom_id res chain seq x y z
N MET A 1 -12.86 -3.45 -2.74
CA MET A 1 -12.16 -4.59 -3.34
C MET A 1 -13.17 -5.41 -4.12
N SER A 2 -12.82 -5.85 -5.32
CA SER A 2 -13.79 -6.59 -6.14
C SER A 2 -13.95 -8.03 -5.63
N GLU A 3 -15.17 -8.55 -5.72
CA GLU A 3 -15.47 -9.93 -5.38
C GLU A 3 -14.70 -10.92 -6.26
N GLU A 4 -14.48 -10.56 -7.53
CA GLU A 4 -13.70 -11.38 -8.46
C GLU A 4 -12.26 -11.58 -8.00
N LEU A 5 -11.61 -10.53 -7.48
CA LEU A 5 -10.25 -10.65 -6.95
C LEU A 5 -10.23 -11.53 -5.70
N MET A 6 -11.23 -11.41 -4.85
CA MET A 6 -11.32 -12.24 -3.65
C MET A 6 -11.52 -13.72 -4.01
N THR A 7 -12.36 -13.99 -4.97
CA THR A 7 -12.61 -15.36 -5.45
C THR A 7 -11.35 -15.97 -6.06
N ALA A 8 -10.67 -15.21 -6.91
CA ALA A 8 -9.42 -15.66 -7.53
C ALA A 8 -8.33 -15.91 -6.47
N ALA A 9 -8.22 -15.03 -5.48
CA ALA A 9 -7.21 -15.17 -4.42
C ALA A 9 -7.50 -16.36 -3.50
N ALA A 10 -8.77 -16.71 -3.31
CA ALA A 10 -9.19 -17.82 -2.43
C ALA A 10 -9.17 -19.18 -3.14
N GLY A 11 -9.05 -19.21 -4.47
CA GLY A 11 -9.02 -20.45 -5.23
C GLY A 11 -7.67 -21.16 -5.15
N ASP A 12 -7.58 -22.33 -5.72
CA ASP A 12 -6.36 -23.15 -5.73
C ASP A 12 -5.62 -23.14 -7.07
N ASP A 13 -5.99 -22.24 -7.99
CA ASP A 13 -5.26 -22.03 -9.23
C ASP A 13 -4.14 -21.00 -9.00
N PRO A 14 -2.85 -21.42 -9.01
CA PRO A 14 -1.76 -20.50 -8.72
C PRO A 14 -1.65 -19.33 -9.71
N ASP A 15 -1.94 -19.57 -10.98
CA ASP A 15 -1.87 -18.49 -11.98
C ASP A 15 -2.89 -17.39 -11.66
N ALA A 16 -4.14 -17.78 -11.48
CA ALA A 16 -5.21 -16.84 -11.14
C ALA A 16 -4.95 -16.15 -9.79
N GLY A 17 -4.49 -16.92 -8.81
CA GLY A 17 -4.18 -16.39 -7.48
C GLY A 17 -3.06 -15.34 -7.52
N LEU A 18 -1.99 -15.62 -8.22
CA LEU A 18 -0.85 -14.70 -8.33
C LEU A 18 -1.21 -13.44 -9.12
N ARG A 19 -2.03 -13.56 -10.15
CA ARG A 19 -2.54 -12.40 -10.89
C ARG A 19 -3.41 -11.51 -9.99
N ALA A 20 -4.23 -12.11 -9.15
CA ALA A 20 -5.05 -11.38 -8.18
C ALA A 20 -4.17 -10.64 -7.18
N VAL A 21 -3.11 -11.27 -6.67
CA VAL A 21 -2.14 -10.64 -5.77
C VAL A 21 -1.50 -9.42 -6.44
N ARG A 22 -1.09 -9.55 -7.70
CA ARG A 22 -0.51 -8.44 -8.46
C ARG A 22 -1.48 -7.25 -8.55
N SER A 23 -2.74 -7.52 -8.83
CA SER A 23 -3.76 -6.47 -8.90
C SER A 23 -4.02 -5.81 -7.56
N LEU A 24 -4.06 -6.60 -6.48
CA LEU A 24 -4.25 -6.11 -5.13
C LEU A 24 -3.07 -5.23 -4.69
N ARG A 25 -1.85 -5.62 -5.03
CA ARG A 25 -0.66 -4.81 -4.73
C ARG A 25 -0.71 -3.46 -5.43
N ALA A 26 -1.11 -3.45 -6.71
CA ALA A 26 -1.22 -2.20 -7.46
C ALA A 26 -2.26 -1.27 -6.83
N LEU A 27 -3.39 -1.82 -6.40
CA LEU A 27 -4.43 -1.05 -5.71
C LEU A 27 -3.93 -0.54 -4.36
N ALA A 28 -3.28 -1.40 -3.59
CA ALA A 28 -2.71 -1.02 -2.29
C ALA A 28 -1.68 0.11 -2.45
N ASP A 29 -0.83 0.06 -3.47
CA ASP A 29 0.15 1.10 -3.73
C ASP A 29 -0.51 2.45 -4.04
N ARG A 30 -1.59 2.45 -4.81
CA ARG A 30 -2.34 3.69 -5.10
C ARG A 30 -2.96 4.28 -3.83
N LEU A 31 -3.56 3.43 -3.00
CA LEU A 31 -4.14 3.87 -1.74
C LEU A 31 -3.07 4.39 -0.78
N GLU A 32 -1.94 3.71 -0.74
CA GLU A 32 -0.80 4.13 0.09
C GLU A 32 -0.30 5.51 -0.32
N ASP A 33 -0.06 5.73 -1.63
CA ASP A 33 0.37 7.02 -2.15
C ASP A 33 -0.60 8.14 -1.74
N LEU A 34 -1.90 7.90 -1.93
CA LEU A 34 -2.94 8.87 -1.61
C LEU A 34 -2.92 9.21 -0.11
N HIS A 35 -2.91 8.19 0.74
CA HIS A 35 -3.04 8.39 2.18
C HIS A 35 -1.74 8.85 2.84
N VAL A 36 -0.58 8.49 2.32
CA VAL A 36 0.69 9.08 2.78
C VAL A 36 0.70 10.58 2.49
N GLY A 37 0.31 10.98 1.29
CA GLY A 37 0.20 12.39 0.93
C GLY A 37 -0.77 13.13 1.83
N LEU A 38 -1.93 12.54 2.10
CA LEU A 38 -2.94 13.13 2.98
C LEU A 38 -2.42 13.27 4.42
N ALA A 39 -1.78 12.24 4.95
CA ALA A 39 -1.19 12.27 6.29
C ALA A 39 -0.15 13.38 6.41
N ARG A 40 0.75 13.48 5.43
CA ARG A 40 1.77 14.54 5.43
C ARG A 40 1.14 15.93 5.34
N SER A 41 0.09 16.09 4.56
CA SER A 41 -0.60 17.38 4.47
C SER A 41 -1.27 17.78 5.78
N ARG A 42 -1.58 16.82 6.63
CA ARG A 42 -2.16 17.03 7.97
C ARG A 42 -1.10 17.13 9.07
N GLY A 43 0.17 17.18 8.70
CA GLY A 43 1.27 17.36 9.65
C GLY A 43 1.77 16.08 10.32
N TRP A 44 1.42 14.91 9.82
CA TRP A 44 1.94 13.65 10.37
C TRP A 44 3.45 13.57 10.16
N SER A 45 4.14 13.07 11.17
CA SER A 45 5.56 12.75 11.05
C SER A 45 5.74 11.47 10.24
N TRP A 46 6.95 11.28 9.69
CA TRP A 46 7.29 10.02 9.01
C TRP A 46 7.16 8.82 9.93
N GLN A 47 7.50 9.00 11.22
CA GLN A 47 7.36 7.93 12.20
C GLN A 47 5.89 7.52 12.40
N GLN A 48 4.99 8.49 12.45
CA GLN A 48 3.56 8.20 12.57
C GLN A 48 3.03 7.43 11.36
N VAL A 49 3.44 7.83 10.16
CA VAL A 49 3.07 7.13 8.92
C VAL A 49 3.59 5.71 8.95
N ALA A 50 4.87 5.53 9.31
CA ALA A 50 5.50 4.21 9.38
C ALA A 50 4.80 3.29 10.38
N ASP A 51 4.48 3.82 11.56
CA ASP A 51 3.82 3.05 12.62
C ASP A 51 2.47 2.50 12.15
N VAL A 52 1.67 3.32 11.49
CA VAL A 52 0.36 2.91 10.99
C VAL A 52 0.49 1.92 9.83
N LEU A 53 1.45 2.12 8.94
CA LEU A 53 1.69 1.19 7.82
C LEU A 53 2.33 -0.13 8.27
N GLY A 54 2.90 -0.17 9.46
CA GLY A 54 3.59 -1.36 9.96
C GLY A 54 4.95 -1.59 9.30
N VAL A 55 5.63 -0.52 8.92
CA VAL A 55 6.96 -0.56 8.30
C VAL A 55 7.91 0.36 9.07
N THR A 56 9.19 0.35 8.70
CA THR A 56 10.16 1.23 9.35
C THR A 56 10.04 2.66 8.82
N ARG A 57 10.41 3.64 9.66
CA ARG A 57 10.49 5.04 9.25
C ARG A 57 11.41 5.21 8.04
N GLN A 58 12.55 4.51 8.05
CA GLN A 58 13.51 4.58 6.95
C GLN A 58 12.90 4.11 5.62
N ALA A 59 12.13 3.02 5.63
CA ALA A 59 11.48 2.50 4.43
C ALA A 59 10.50 3.50 3.83
N VAL A 60 9.67 4.12 4.67
CA VAL A 60 8.69 5.12 4.22
C VAL A 60 9.40 6.37 3.70
N HIS A 61 10.40 6.85 4.44
CA HIS A 61 11.14 8.04 4.05
C HIS A 61 11.90 7.84 2.74
N LYS A 62 12.48 6.65 2.54
CA LYS A 62 13.16 6.31 1.29
C LYS A 62 12.18 6.35 0.11
N LYS A 63 10.96 5.83 0.30
CA LYS A 63 9.96 5.75 -0.76
C LYS A 63 9.32 7.11 -1.07
N TYR A 64 9.02 7.90 -0.05
CA TYR A 64 8.20 9.10 -0.17
C TYR A 64 8.89 10.41 0.21
N GLY A 65 10.09 10.36 0.77
CA GLY A 65 10.73 11.53 1.35
C GLY A 65 10.91 12.71 0.38
N LYS A 66 11.24 12.41 -0.87
CA LYS A 66 11.39 13.45 -1.91
C LYS A 66 10.07 13.98 -2.40
N ARG A 67 9.04 13.12 -2.41
CA ARG A 67 7.73 13.44 -2.98
C ARG A 67 6.88 14.27 -2.02
N PHE A 68 6.98 14.01 -0.73
CA PHE A 68 6.16 14.62 0.32
C PHE A 68 7.02 15.24 1.43
N SER A 69 8.17 15.77 1.10
CA SER A 69 9.07 16.38 2.08
C SER A 69 8.53 17.68 2.75
#